data_5408cf4958667328a23843623bd6fe97
#
_entry.id   5408cf4958667328a23843623bd6fe97
#
_cell.length_a   1.000
_cell.length_b   1.000
_cell.length_c   1.000
_cell.angle_alpha   90.00
_cell.angle_beta   90.00
_cell.angle_gamma   90.00
#
_symmetry.space_group_name_H-M   'P 1'
#
loop_
_entity.id
_entity.type
_entity.pdbx_description
1 polymer ?
#
loop_
_entity_poly.entity_id
_entity_poly.type
_entity_poly.pdbx_seq_one_letter_code
_entity_poly.pdbx_strand_id
1 'polypeptide(L)'
;MSTPDITLYGIANCDTVKKSRAWLTANGMDYQFHDFKKHGVPTERLSDWMAATGWEKLVNRQGTTWRKLDAEAQASVHDAASASALLQAHPSAIKRPVVEWRRGNTLQITVGFDAALWAQQRQGSAAA
;
A
#
# COMPACT_ATOMS: atom_id res chain seq x y z
N MET A 1 10.07 -19.49 -14.24
CA MET A 1 10.00 -18.16 -13.65
C MET A 1 8.63 -17.90 -13.14
N SER A 2 8.52 -17.82 -11.86
CA SER A 2 7.23 -17.63 -11.23
C SER A 2 6.86 -16.16 -11.17
N THR A 3 5.58 -15.89 -11.26
CA THR A 3 5.05 -14.58 -10.88
C THR A 3 5.20 -14.41 -9.38
N PRO A 4 5.33 -13.18 -8.87
CA PRO A 4 5.40 -12.98 -7.42
C PRO A 4 4.09 -13.34 -6.75
N ASP A 5 4.17 -13.72 -5.48
CA ASP A 5 2.99 -13.76 -4.64
C ASP A 5 2.63 -12.32 -4.30
N ILE A 6 1.41 -11.94 -4.60
CA ILE A 6 0.99 -10.55 -4.50
C ILE A 6 -0.11 -10.41 -3.46
N THR A 7 0.07 -9.48 -2.54
CA THR A 7 -0.99 -9.04 -1.65
C THR A 7 -1.19 -7.55 -1.86
N LEU A 8 -2.41 -7.17 -2.22
CA LEU A 8 -2.78 -5.77 -2.41
C LEU A 8 -3.62 -5.33 -1.22
N TYR A 9 -3.17 -4.28 -0.55
CA TYR A 9 -3.85 -3.74 0.62
C TYR A 9 -4.52 -2.42 0.23
N GLY A 10 -5.78 -2.29 0.59
CA GLY A 10 -6.51 -1.08 0.27
C GLY A 10 -7.93 -1.09 0.80
N ILE A 11 -8.76 -0.29 0.17
CA ILE A 11 -10.18 -0.18 0.48
C ILE A 11 -10.95 -0.45 -0.82
N ALA A 12 -11.97 -1.30 -0.75
CA ALA A 12 -12.71 -1.71 -1.95
C ALA A 12 -13.33 -0.53 -2.69
N ASN A 13 -13.86 0.44 -1.96
CA ASN A 13 -14.49 1.62 -2.55
C ASN A 13 -13.48 2.75 -2.75
N CYS A 14 -12.50 2.51 -3.60
CA CYS A 14 -11.46 3.47 -3.94
C CYS A 14 -11.12 3.31 -5.42
N ASP A 15 -11.22 4.37 -6.20
CA ASP A 15 -11.01 4.30 -7.65
C ASP A 15 -9.61 3.79 -8.00
N THR A 16 -8.60 4.26 -7.30
CA THR A 16 -7.22 3.81 -7.54
C THR A 16 -7.07 2.32 -7.24
N VAL A 17 -7.69 1.83 -6.17
CA VAL A 17 -7.67 0.41 -5.83
C VAL A 17 -8.40 -0.41 -6.89
N LYS A 18 -9.55 0.07 -7.37
CA LYS A 18 -10.29 -0.60 -8.43
C LYS A 18 -9.46 -0.72 -9.71
N LYS A 19 -8.79 0.37 -10.10
CA LYS A 19 -7.90 0.38 -11.27
C LYS A 19 -6.73 -0.59 -11.08
N SER A 20 -6.17 -0.62 -9.90
CA SER A 20 -5.04 -1.47 -9.55
C SER A 20 -5.41 -2.95 -9.68
N ARG A 21 -6.55 -3.32 -9.13
CA ARG A 21 -7.03 -4.70 -9.19
C ARG A 21 -7.35 -5.12 -10.62
N ALA A 22 -7.99 -4.22 -11.39
CA ALA A 22 -8.29 -4.49 -12.78
C ALA A 22 -7.01 -4.68 -13.61
N TRP A 23 -5.98 -3.90 -13.32
CA TRP A 23 -4.69 -4.03 -14.01
C TRP A 23 -4.04 -5.39 -13.75
N LEU A 24 -4.02 -5.82 -12.49
CA LEU A 24 -3.46 -7.12 -12.13
C LEU A 24 -4.20 -8.26 -12.85
N THR A 25 -5.52 -8.22 -12.83
CA THR A 25 -6.34 -9.23 -13.51
C THR A 25 -6.09 -9.22 -15.01
N ALA A 26 -6.06 -8.03 -15.63
CA ALA A 26 -5.85 -7.92 -17.06
C ALA A 26 -4.47 -8.41 -17.50
N ASN A 27 -3.48 -8.37 -16.61
CA ASN A 27 -2.13 -8.84 -16.89
C ASN A 27 -1.89 -10.27 -16.42
N GLY A 28 -2.95 -11.00 -16.05
CA GLY A 28 -2.86 -12.41 -15.65
C GLY A 28 -2.11 -12.64 -14.36
N MET A 29 -2.09 -11.67 -13.46
CA MET A 29 -1.38 -11.75 -12.20
C MET A 29 -2.38 -11.98 -11.06
N ASP A 30 -2.31 -13.15 -10.46
CA ASP A 30 -3.14 -13.49 -9.31
C ASP A 30 -2.66 -12.72 -8.08
N TYR A 31 -3.60 -12.34 -7.24
CA TYR A 31 -3.28 -11.58 -6.03
C TYR A 31 -4.33 -11.84 -4.96
N GLN A 32 -3.94 -11.56 -3.72
CA GLN A 32 -4.87 -11.52 -2.60
C GLN A 32 -5.20 -10.05 -2.30
N PHE A 33 -6.47 -9.79 -2.00
CA PHE A 33 -6.91 -8.45 -1.61
C PHE A 33 -7.19 -8.40 -0.12
N HIS A 34 -6.48 -7.51 0.57
CA HIS A 34 -6.71 -7.24 1.98
C HIS A 34 -7.43 -5.90 2.12
N ASP A 35 -8.66 -5.93 2.57
CA ASP A 35 -9.49 -4.73 2.73
C ASP A 35 -9.32 -4.19 4.15
N PHE A 36 -8.77 -2.99 4.28
CA PHE A 36 -8.55 -2.37 5.58
C PHE A 36 -9.83 -2.17 6.38
N LYS A 37 -10.96 -1.95 5.70
CA LYS A 37 -12.22 -1.73 6.39
C LYS A 37 -12.80 -3.02 6.96
N LYS A 38 -12.54 -4.15 6.32
CA LYS A 38 -13.04 -5.44 6.77
C LYS A 38 -12.10 -6.12 7.76
N HIS A 39 -10.79 -5.97 7.57
CA HIS A 39 -9.80 -6.75 8.29
C HIS A 39 -8.84 -5.90 9.11
N GLY A 40 -9.00 -4.57 9.08
CA GLY A 40 -8.14 -3.65 9.80
C GLY A 40 -6.78 -3.46 9.17
N VAL A 41 -5.95 -2.67 9.83
CA VAL A 41 -4.59 -2.39 9.38
C VAL A 41 -3.65 -3.32 10.14
N PRO A 42 -2.92 -4.20 9.44
CA PRO A 42 -2.00 -5.11 10.14
C PRO A 42 -0.79 -4.34 10.65
N THR A 43 -0.69 -4.21 11.96
CA THR A 43 0.33 -3.39 12.63
C THR A 43 1.74 -3.81 12.24
N GLU A 44 2.01 -5.12 12.21
CA GLU A 44 3.33 -5.64 11.87
C GLU A 44 3.70 -5.31 10.42
N ARG A 45 2.73 -5.41 9.51
CA ARG A 45 2.97 -5.10 8.11
C ARG A 45 3.22 -3.60 7.92
N LEU A 46 2.47 -2.77 8.64
CA LEU A 46 2.63 -1.33 8.58
C LEU A 46 4.05 -0.92 8.94
N SER A 47 4.62 -1.53 9.97
CA SER A 47 6.01 -1.29 10.38
C SER A 47 6.99 -1.65 9.25
N ASP A 48 6.78 -2.80 8.61
CA ASP A 48 7.62 -3.23 7.49
C ASP A 48 7.49 -2.31 6.29
N TRP A 49 6.27 -1.84 6.00
CA TRP A 49 6.06 -0.89 4.90
C TRP A 49 6.80 0.41 5.16
N MET A 50 6.75 0.91 6.38
CA MET A 50 7.44 2.15 6.76
C MET A 50 8.96 2.00 6.64
N ALA A 51 9.49 0.84 7.03
CA ALA A 51 10.92 0.57 6.89
C ALA A 51 11.35 0.51 5.42
N ALA A 52 10.49 -0.01 4.56
CA ALA A 52 10.81 -0.18 3.14
C ALA A 52 10.68 1.12 2.33
N THR A 53 9.67 1.94 2.61
CA THR A 53 9.34 3.10 1.78
C THR A 53 9.48 4.44 2.47
N GLY A 54 9.61 4.46 3.79
CA GLY A 54 9.50 5.66 4.60
C GLY A 54 8.06 5.92 4.99
N TRP A 55 7.87 6.43 6.21
CA TRP A 55 6.51 6.66 6.72
C TRP A 55 5.77 7.74 5.95
N GLU A 56 6.50 8.71 5.39
CA GLU A 56 5.91 9.84 4.68
C GLU A 56 5.14 9.41 3.44
N LYS A 57 5.63 8.39 2.72
CA LYS A 57 4.95 7.88 1.55
C LYS A 57 3.62 7.20 1.86
N LEU A 58 3.48 6.69 3.06
CA LEU A 58 2.27 5.98 3.46
C LEU A 58 1.14 6.92 3.86
N VAL A 59 1.44 8.15 4.24
CA VAL A 59 0.44 9.12 4.66
C VAL A 59 -0.08 9.86 3.45
N ASN A 60 -1.37 9.73 3.16
CA ASN A 60 -2.00 10.41 2.04
C ASN A 60 -2.48 11.80 2.47
N ARG A 61 -1.60 12.79 2.34
CA ARG A 61 -1.90 14.17 2.73
C ARG A 61 -2.83 14.88 1.78
N GLN A 62 -3.05 14.33 0.60
CA GLN A 62 -3.98 14.89 -0.38
C GLN A 62 -5.38 14.31 -0.25
N GLY A 63 -5.55 13.29 0.56
CA GLY A 63 -6.84 12.64 0.75
C GLY A 63 -7.76 13.41 1.69
N THR A 64 -9.05 13.10 1.57
CA THR A 64 -10.09 13.76 2.36
C THR A 64 -9.90 13.54 3.86
N THR A 65 -9.51 12.32 4.25
CA THR A 65 -9.34 11.98 5.67
C THR A 65 -8.29 12.89 6.31
N TRP A 66 -7.12 13.04 5.66
CA TRP A 66 -6.08 13.92 6.17
C TRP A 66 -6.54 15.36 6.26
N ARG A 67 -7.19 15.85 5.21
CA ARG A 67 -7.65 17.26 5.15
C ARG A 67 -8.67 17.60 6.21
N LYS A 68 -9.46 16.61 6.67
CA LYS A 68 -10.45 16.81 7.71
C LYS A 68 -9.86 16.81 9.12
N LEU A 69 -8.62 16.37 9.29
CA LEU A 69 -7.96 16.44 10.57
C LEU A 69 -7.66 17.90 10.90
N ASP A 70 -7.77 18.25 12.19
CA ASP A 70 -7.39 19.60 12.61
C ASP A 70 -5.86 19.78 12.55
N ALA A 71 -5.41 21.03 12.68
CA ALA A 71 -4.00 21.36 12.55
C ALA A 71 -3.15 20.65 13.60
N GLU A 72 -3.69 20.48 14.80
CA GLU A 72 -2.99 19.80 15.88
C GLU A 72 -2.77 18.33 15.56
N ALA A 73 -3.81 17.65 15.05
CA ALA A 73 -3.71 16.25 14.66
C ALA A 73 -2.71 16.07 13.53
N GLN A 74 -2.74 16.96 12.52
CA GLN A 74 -1.77 16.90 11.41
C GLN A 74 -0.35 17.12 11.90
N ALA A 75 -0.14 18.10 12.78
CA ALA A 75 1.18 18.41 13.31
C ALA A 75 1.73 17.30 14.22
N SER A 76 0.86 16.46 14.78
CA SER A 76 1.30 15.35 15.63
C SER A 76 2.01 14.26 14.85
N VAL A 77 1.90 14.24 13.52
CA VAL A 77 2.51 13.21 12.66
C VAL A 77 3.86 13.73 12.19
N HIS A 78 4.92 13.28 12.84
CA HIS A 78 6.27 13.78 12.57
C HIS A 78 7.33 12.68 12.53
N ASP A 79 6.97 11.43 12.80
CA ASP A 79 7.86 10.28 12.73
C ASP A 79 7.07 9.00 12.46
N ALA A 80 7.76 7.88 12.35
CA ALA A 80 7.13 6.60 12.05
C ALA A 80 6.12 6.19 13.13
N ALA A 81 6.43 6.40 14.39
CA ALA A 81 5.56 5.99 15.49
C ALA A 81 4.24 6.79 15.47
N SER A 82 4.32 8.11 15.33
CA SER A 82 3.13 8.95 15.28
C SER A 82 2.32 8.71 14.00
N ALA A 83 3.00 8.48 12.87
CA ALA A 83 2.33 8.12 11.63
C ALA A 83 1.60 6.78 11.77
N SER A 84 2.23 5.79 12.39
CA SER A 84 1.61 4.49 12.62
C SER A 84 0.33 4.61 13.44
N ALA A 85 0.38 5.39 14.52
CA ALA A 85 -0.79 5.61 15.37
C ALA A 85 -1.93 6.25 14.58
N LEU A 86 -1.63 7.27 13.77
CA LEU A 86 -2.63 7.93 12.94
C LEU A 86 -3.26 6.95 11.94
N LEU A 87 -2.43 6.20 11.23
CA LEU A 87 -2.91 5.32 10.16
C LEU A 87 -3.72 4.15 10.70
N GLN A 88 -3.40 3.67 11.90
CA GLN A 88 -4.21 2.64 12.54
C GLN A 88 -5.58 3.18 12.97
N ALA A 89 -5.63 4.41 13.45
CA ALA A 89 -6.88 5.06 13.81
C ALA A 89 -7.70 5.49 12.59
N HIS A 90 -7.03 5.82 11.49
CA HIS A 90 -7.67 6.32 10.27
C HIS A 90 -7.13 5.58 9.05
N PRO A 91 -7.60 4.34 8.80
CA PRO A 91 -7.10 3.56 7.64
C PRO A 91 -7.27 4.27 6.31
N SER A 92 -8.27 5.14 6.18
CA SER A 92 -8.49 5.91 4.94
C SER A 92 -7.38 6.94 4.68
N ALA A 93 -6.54 7.23 5.67
CA ALA A 93 -5.40 8.11 5.49
C ALA A 93 -4.17 7.40 4.92
N ILE A 94 -4.20 6.08 4.80
CA ILE A 94 -3.12 5.33 4.17
C ILE A 94 -3.18 5.54 2.65
N LYS A 95 -2.06 5.89 2.04
CA LYS A 95 -1.98 5.96 0.58
C LYS A 95 -2.16 4.57 0.00
N ARG A 96 -3.08 4.43 -0.94
CA ARG A 96 -3.49 3.14 -1.49
C ARG A 96 -3.21 3.05 -2.98
N PRO A 97 -2.99 1.83 -3.48
CA PRO A 97 -2.82 0.59 -2.73
C PRO A 97 -1.41 0.46 -2.18
N VAL A 98 -1.25 -0.31 -1.09
CA VAL A 98 0.04 -0.83 -0.68
C VAL A 98 0.12 -2.25 -1.22
N VAL A 99 1.18 -2.58 -1.94
CA VAL A 99 1.31 -3.89 -2.57
C VAL A 99 2.60 -4.56 -2.12
N GLU A 100 2.47 -5.80 -1.69
CA GLU A 100 3.61 -6.65 -1.37
C GLU A 100 3.83 -7.62 -2.52
N TRP A 101 5.03 -7.60 -3.07
CA TRP A 101 5.47 -8.44 -4.18
C TRP A 101 6.53 -9.40 -3.63
N ARG A 102 6.18 -10.66 -3.46
CA ARG A 102 7.09 -11.64 -2.88
C ARG A 102 7.54 -12.64 -3.93
N ARG A 103 8.86 -12.82 -4.01
CA ARG A 103 9.47 -13.86 -4.85
C ARG A 103 10.48 -14.61 -3.98
N GLY A 104 10.14 -15.83 -3.59
CA GLY A 104 11.01 -16.59 -2.70
C GLY A 104 11.28 -15.84 -1.42
N ASN A 105 12.53 -15.49 -1.17
CA ASN A 105 12.93 -14.76 0.04
C ASN A 105 12.93 -13.25 -0.15
N THR A 106 12.62 -12.77 -1.36
CA THR A 106 12.64 -11.35 -1.66
C THR A 106 11.25 -10.76 -1.54
N LEU A 107 11.12 -9.67 -0.80
CA LEU A 107 9.89 -8.92 -0.67
C LEU A 107 10.12 -7.49 -1.11
N GLN A 108 9.34 -7.03 -2.07
CA GLN A 108 9.31 -5.64 -2.49
C GLN A 108 7.98 -5.04 -2.12
N ILE A 109 7.98 -3.78 -1.70
CA ILE A 109 6.77 -3.07 -1.29
C ILE A 109 6.64 -1.81 -2.13
N THR A 110 5.46 -1.62 -2.73
CA THR A 110 5.15 -0.41 -3.49
C THR A 110 3.93 0.28 -2.89
N VAL A 111 3.89 1.60 -3.03
CA VAL A 111 2.80 2.44 -2.52
C VAL A 111 2.26 3.27 -3.69
N GLY A 112 0.96 3.19 -3.90
CA GLY A 112 0.30 3.83 -5.04
C GLY A 112 0.29 2.94 -6.27
N PHE A 113 -0.49 3.32 -7.27
CA PHE A 113 -0.58 2.59 -8.53
C PHE A 113 0.35 3.21 -9.57
N ASP A 114 1.23 2.39 -10.12
CA ASP A 114 2.14 2.80 -11.19
C ASP A 114 2.27 1.61 -12.15
N ALA A 115 1.57 1.69 -13.27
CA ALA A 115 1.50 0.59 -14.23
C ALA A 115 2.88 0.23 -14.79
N ALA A 116 3.73 1.23 -15.03
CA ALA A 116 5.07 0.98 -15.58
C ALA A 116 5.94 0.22 -14.58
N LEU A 117 5.91 0.65 -13.32
CA LEU A 117 6.64 -0.04 -12.25
C LEU A 117 6.11 -1.45 -12.03
N TRP A 118 4.79 -1.62 -12.06
CA TRP A 118 4.15 -2.92 -11.87
C TRP A 118 4.44 -3.87 -13.02
N ALA A 119 4.57 -3.36 -14.24
CA ALA A 119 4.97 -4.17 -15.38
C ALA A 119 6.37 -4.75 -15.19
N GLN A 120 7.26 -4.02 -14.52
CA GLN A 120 8.58 -4.53 -14.16
C GLN A 120 8.47 -5.68 -13.16
N GLN A 121 7.51 -5.65 -12.25
CA GLN A 121 7.28 -6.75 -11.31
C GLN A 121 6.86 -8.02 -12.04
N ARG A 122 6.04 -7.90 -13.07
CA ARG A 122 5.63 -9.02 -13.90
C ARG A 122 6.82 -9.67 -14.60
N GLN A 123 7.79 -8.87 -15.02
CA GLN A 123 8.97 -9.31 -15.75
C GLN A 123 10.21 -9.44 -14.88
N GLY A 124 10.08 -9.15 -13.58
CA GLY A 124 11.23 -9.00 -12.68
C GLY A 124 12.13 -10.22 -12.60
N SER A 125 11.58 -11.43 -12.68
CA SER A 125 12.38 -12.64 -12.64
C SER A 125 13.21 -12.81 -13.91
N ALA A 126 12.80 -12.23 -15.01
CA ALA A 126 13.55 -12.30 -16.27
C ALA A 126 14.78 -11.37 -16.24
N ALA A 127 14.75 -10.35 -15.41
CA ALA A 127 15.87 -9.43 -15.26
C ALA A 127 16.99 -9.96 -14.38
N ALA A 128 16.73 -11.02 -13.66
CA ALA A 128 17.70 -11.62 -12.76
C ALA A 128 18.74 -12.51 -13.51
#